data_1b76300675f4c28aaa8281732c0ff9cb
#
_entry.id   1b76300675f4c28aaa8281732c0ff9cb
#
_cell.length_a   1.000
_cell.length_b   1.000
_cell.length_c   1.000
_cell.angle_alpha   90.00
_cell.angle_beta   90.00
_cell.angle_gamma   90.00
#
_symmetry.space_group_name_H-M   'P 1'
#
loop_
_entity.id
_entity.type
_entity.pdbx_description
1 polymer ?
#
loop_
_entity_poly.entity_id
_entity_poly.type
_entity_poly.pdbx_seq_one_letter_code
_entity_poly.pdbx_strand_id
1 'polypeptide(L)'
;MLKSFNELRKVDVTSYVKQRDGADYLPWATVVDLLHEHGAEKVFFSPVYNENGSSLFMSDQTFTDKSGNINRCYEVRIEVVVDDDRFIYSYPLLNGINPVKDNSLNQNVVFKAMARAFVKAVALRYGLGFSLWSKEEIDAQDEDDVYKHNLFAIKERFQFEYTKVLRNKKMTTKEIAEKCDMTEDEVKVLFTYFDQLDRFEKKLLAL
;
A
#
# COMPACT_ATOMS: atom_id res chain seq x y z
N MET A 1 9.31 -23.83 24.53
CA MET A 1 7.94 -23.89 23.95
C MET A 1 7.51 -22.49 23.56
N LEU A 2 7.05 -22.30 22.34
CA LEU A 2 6.59 -21.00 21.84
C LEU A 2 5.47 -20.44 22.71
N LYS A 3 5.51 -19.13 22.98
CA LYS A 3 4.44 -18.40 23.67
C LYS A 3 3.13 -18.45 22.88
N SER A 4 2.01 -18.35 23.60
CA SER A 4 0.67 -18.34 23.00
C SER A 4 0.44 -17.10 22.11
N PHE A 5 -0.56 -17.17 21.23
CA PHE A 5 -1.00 -16.03 20.41
C PHE A 5 -1.24 -14.75 21.23
N ASN A 6 -1.94 -14.89 22.37
CA ASN A 6 -2.26 -13.73 23.22
C ASN A 6 -1.03 -13.11 23.89
N GLU A 7 0.03 -13.85 24.10
CA GLU A 7 1.29 -13.34 24.64
C GLU A 7 2.12 -12.70 23.52
N LEU A 8 2.26 -13.37 22.38
CA LEU A 8 3.00 -12.84 21.23
C LEU A 8 2.37 -11.58 20.64
N ARG A 9 1.04 -11.48 20.65
CA ARG A 9 0.33 -10.27 20.22
C ARG A 9 0.66 -9.02 21.05
N LYS A 10 1.09 -9.21 22.30
CA LYS A 10 1.45 -8.12 23.22
C LYS A 10 2.93 -7.72 23.12
N VAL A 11 3.72 -8.43 22.32
CA VAL A 11 5.13 -8.09 22.11
C VAL A 11 5.19 -6.74 21.41
N ASP A 12 5.91 -5.81 22.01
CA ASP A 12 6.16 -4.50 21.40
C ASP A 12 7.19 -4.64 20.27
N VAL A 13 6.75 -4.49 19.05
CA VAL A 13 7.60 -4.55 17.84
C VAL A 13 7.95 -3.16 17.30
N THR A 14 7.52 -2.08 17.96
CA THR A 14 7.63 -0.71 17.44
C THR A 14 9.07 -0.30 17.13
N SER A 15 10.02 -0.70 17.97
CA SER A 15 11.45 -0.40 17.78
C SER A 15 12.09 -1.10 16.57
N TYR A 16 11.45 -2.14 16.03
CA TYR A 16 11.91 -2.92 14.89
C TYR A 16 11.25 -2.53 13.57
N VAL A 17 10.17 -1.74 13.65
CA VAL A 17 9.43 -1.29 12.46
C VAL A 17 10.32 -0.40 11.61
N LYS A 18 10.32 -0.64 10.31
CA LYS A 18 10.97 0.19 9.30
C LYS A 18 9.94 0.77 8.37
N GLN A 19 10.20 1.96 7.86
CA GLN A 19 9.37 2.60 6.85
C GLN A 19 9.99 2.44 5.47
N ARG A 20 9.14 2.15 4.49
CA ARG A 20 9.51 2.15 3.09
C ARG A 20 8.31 2.52 2.24
N ASP A 21 8.49 3.51 1.36
CA ASP A 21 7.45 3.98 0.43
C ASP A 21 6.14 4.38 1.15
N GLY A 22 6.26 4.96 2.36
CA GLY A 22 5.13 5.38 3.18
C GLY A 22 4.42 4.26 3.99
N ALA A 23 4.87 3.02 3.87
CA ALA A 23 4.31 1.89 4.60
C ALA A 23 5.26 1.40 5.71
N ASP A 24 4.69 1.12 6.87
CA ASP A 24 5.38 0.46 7.97
C ASP A 24 5.54 -1.02 7.68
N TYR A 25 6.70 -1.60 7.96
CA TYR A 25 6.92 -3.04 7.83
C TYR A 25 7.86 -3.59 8.88
N LEU A 26 7.63 -4.83 9.27
CA LEU A 26 8.52 -5.60 10.12
C LEU A 26 9.41 -6.49 9.24
N PRO A 27 10.77 -6.39 9.33
CA PRO A 27 11.65 -7.25 8.56
C PRO A 27 11.44 -8.74 8.90
N TRP A 28 11.44 -9.61 7.88
CA TRP A 28 11.25 -11.05 8.09
C TRP A 28 12.30 -11.67 9.01
N ALA A 29 13.56 -11.22 8.94
CA ALA A 29 14.64 -11.71 9.81
C ALA A 29 14.34 -11.36 11.28
N THR A 30 13.84 -10.15 11.56
CA THR A 30 13.43 -9.76 12.91
C THR A 30 12.27 -10.63 13.42
N VAL A 31 11.34 -11.02 12.55
CA VAL A 31 10.26 -11.94 12.94
C VAL A 31 10.81 -13.31 13.34
N VAL A 32 11.80 -13.83 12.61
CA VAL A 32 12.49 -15.08 12.95
C VAL A 32 13.15 -14.95 14.32
N ASP A 33 13.93 -13.88 14.52
CA ASP A 33 14.66 -13.64 15.80
C ASP A 33 13.67 -13.55 16.97
N LEU A 34 12.61 -12.76 16.84
CA LEU A 34 11.59 -12.60 17.88
C LEU A 34 10.86 -13.92 18.20
N LEU A 35 10.56 -14.76 17.19
CA LEU A 35 9.97 -16.06 17.47
C LEU A 35 10.91 -16.96 18.28
N HIS A 36 12.21 -16.96 17.97
CA HIS A 36 13.22 -17.71 18.75
C HIS A 36 13.35 -17.15 20.17
N GLU A 37 13.41 -15.84 20.36
CA GLU A 37 13.44 -15.19 21.67
C GLU A 37 12.20 -15.54 22.52
N HIS A 38 11.09 -15.83 21.86
CA HIS A 38 9.84 -16.17 22.54
C HIS A 38 9.54 -17.68 22.56
N GLY A 39 10.57 -18.50 22.36
CA GLY A 39 10.57 -19.92 22.65
C GLY A 39 10.34 -20.86 21.49
N ALA A 40 10.35 -20.40 20.24
CA ALA A 40 10.41 -21.28 19.08
C ALA A 40 11.83 -21.85 18.93
N GLU A 41 11.93 -23.16 18.69
CA GLU A 41 13.22 -23.83 18.43
C GLU A 41 13.54 -23.87 16.93
N LYS A 42 12.50 -23.89 16.10
CA LYS A 42 12.63 -24.02 14.66
C LYS A 42 11.70 -23.03 13.94
N VAL A 43 12.29 -22.15 13.15
CA VAL A 43 11.53 -21.16 12.35
C VAL A 43 12.13 -21.05 10.97
N PHE A 44 11.35 -21.34 9.93
CA PHE A 44 11.73 -21.04 8.56
C PHE A 44 10.50 -20.97 7.64
N PHE A 45 10.69 -20.43 6.46
CA PHE A 45 9.74 -20.56 5.36
C PHE A 45 10.45 -20.98 4.08
N SER A 46 9.73 -21.67 3.21
CA SER A 46 10.21 -22.10 1.91
C SER A 46 9.16 -21.89 0.83
N PRO A 47 9.56 -21.65 -0.42
CA PRO A 47 8.60 -21.55 -1.51
C PRO A 47 7.91 -22.89 -1.77
N VAL A 48 6.61 -22.84 -2.03
CA VAL A 48 5.89 -23.94 -2.67
C VAL A 48 6.07 -23.80 -4.18
N TYR A 49 6.34 -24.91 -4.86
CA TYR A 49 6.50 -24.91 -6.30
C TYR A 49 5.26 -25.44 -6.99
N ASN A 50 4.92 -24.88 -8.13
CA ASN A 50 3.88 -25.39 -9.01
C ASN A 50 4.39 -26.59 -9.84
N GLU A 51 3.53 -27.16 -10.66
CA GLU A 51 3.84 -28.32 -11.53
C GLU A 51 5.02 -28.07 -12.48
N ASN A 52 5.31 -26.82 -12.81
CA ASN A 52 6.41 -26.42 -13.68
C ASN A 52 7.70 -26.09 -12.89
N GLY A 53 7.75 -26.35 -11.59
CA GLY A 53 8.88 -26.03 -10.74
C GLY A 53 9.07 -24.54 -10.47
N SER A 54 8.06 -23.71 -10.73
CA SER A 54 8.09 -22.28 -10.44
C SER A 54 7.46 -21.99 -9.07
N SER A 55 8.05 -21.09 -8.32
CA SER A 55 7.47 -20.55 -7.07
C SER A 55 6.41 -19.45 -7.31
N LEU A 56 6.18 -19.10 -8.56
CA LEU A 56 5.18 -18.12 -8.97
C LEU A 56 3.93 -18.82 -9.48
N PHE A 57 2.80 -18.45 -8.91
CA PHE A 57 1.49 -18.90 -9.35
C PHE A 57 0.76 -17.78 -10.06
N MET A 58 0.01 -18.13 -11.09
CA MET A 58 -0.81 -17.21 -11.85
C MET A 58 -2.26 -17.40 -11.43
N SER A 59 -2.94 -16.32 -11.07
CA SER A 59 -4.37 -16.30 -10.79
C SER A 59 -5.17 -16.26 -12.10
N ASP A 60 -6.41 -16.72 -12.05
CA ASP A 60 -7.37 -16.57 -13.17
C ASP A 60 -7.81 -15.11 -13.39
N GLN A 61 -7.50 -14.24 -12.45
CA GLN A 61 -7.86 -12.82 -12.51
C GLN A 61 -6.85 -12.04 -13.36
N THR A 62 -7.37 -11.05 -14.07
CA THR A 62 -6.58 -10.08 -14.82
C THR A 62 -6.99 -8.66 -14.43
N PHE A 63 -6.11 -7.69 -14.72
CA PHE A 63 -6.42 -6.28 -14.56
C PHE A 63 -5.91 -5.47 -15.74
N THR A 64 -6.57 -4.35 -16.01
CA THR A 64 -6.13 -3.42 -17.07
C THR A 64 -5.37 -2.26 -16.44
N ASP A 65 -4.17 -1.98 -16.95
CA ASP A 65 -3.38 -0.86 -16.48
C ASP A 65 -3.87 0.48 -17.09
N LYS A 66 -3.30 1.60 -16.60
CA LYS A 66 -3.65 2.95 -17.09
C LYS A 66 -3.37 3.16 -18.59
N SER A 67 -2.55 2.33 -19.21
CA SER A 67 -2.21 2.36 -20.63
C SER A 67 -3.10 1.44 -21.47
N GLY A 68 -4.09 0.78 -20.84
CA GLY A 68 -5.00 -0.14 -21.53
C GLY A 68 -4.45 -1.56 -21.73
N ASN A 69 -3.26 -1.88 -21.19
CA ASN A 69 -2.70 -3.24 -21.30
C ASN A 69 -3.36 -4.16 -20.28
N ILE A 70 -3.74 -5.35 -20.73
CA ILE A 70 -4.23 -6.42 -19.85
C ILE A 70 -3.02 -7.12 -19.23
N ASN A 71 -2.98 -7.16 -17.91
CA ASN A 71 -1.95 -7.83 -17.12
C ASN A 71 -2.58 -8.97 -16.32
N ARG A 72 -1.77 -9.96 -15.97
CA ARG A 72 -2.15 -11.10 -15.14
C ARG A 72 -1.95 -10.78 -13.67
N CYS A 73 -2.74 -11.41 -12.79
CA CYS A 73 -2.50 -11.37 -11.36
C CYS A 73 -1.63 -12.57 -10.96
N TYR A 74 -0.69 -12.32 -10.06
CA TYR A 74 0.27 -13.31 -9.59
C TYR A 74 0.21 -13.45 -8.08
N GLU A 75 0.50 -14.66 -7.58
CA GLU A 75 0.66 -14.95 -6.17
C GLU A 75 1.89 -15.81 -5.91
N VAL A 76 2.39 -15.74 -4.70
CA VAL A 76 3.35 -16.71 -4.15
C VAL A 76 2.65 -17.56 -3.12
N ARG A 77 3.11 -18.81 -2.99
CA ARG A 77 2.74 -19.70 -1.89
C ARG A 77 3.99 -20.09 -1.15
N ILE A 78 3.96 -19.99 0.16
CA ILE A 78 5.04 -20.39 1.03
C ILE A 78 4.55 -21.44 2.02
N GLU A 79 5.41 -22.38 2.34
CA GLU A 79 5.27 -23.22 3.51
C GLU A 79 5.96 -22.52 4.68
N VAL A 80 5.23 -22.31 5.76
CA VAL A 80 5.76 -21.76 7.01
C VAL A 80 5.87 -22.88 8.02
N VAL A 81 7.00 -22.96 8.69
CA VAL A 81 7.28 -23.94 9.74
C VAL A 81 7.72 -23.21 11.00
N VAL A 82 7.02 -23.42 12.09
CA VAL A 82 7.37 -22.97 13.43
C VAL A 82 7.21 -24.18 14.36
N ASP A 83 8.33 -24.69 14.84
CA ASP A 83 8.41 -25.94 15.60
C ASP A 83 7.75 -27.12 14.85
N ASP A 84 6.72 -27.71 15.40
CA ASP A 84 5.94 -28.79 14.80
C ASP A 84 4.75 -28.30 13.96
N ASP A 85 4.44 -27.02 14.01
CA ASP A 85 3.35 -26.42 13.23
C ASP A 85 3.84 -26.10 11.80
N ARG A 86 3.08 -26.58 10.81
CA ARG A 86 3.39 -26.44 9.40
C ARG A 86 2.13 -26.11 8.62
N PHE A 87 2.18 -25.03 7.82
CA PHE A 87 1.04 -24.62 6.99
C PHE A 87 1.49 -23.86 5.75
N ILE A 88 0.60 -23.81 4.76
CA ILE A 88 0.81 -23.04 3.52
C ILE A 88 0.06 -21.71 3.63
N TYR A 89 0.72 -20.66 3.20
CA TYR A 89 0.14 -19.33 3.10
C TYR A 89 0.34 -18.74 1.70
N SER A 90 -0.73 -18.23 1.11
CA SER A 90 -0.71 -17.57 -0.20
C SER A 90 -0.71 -16.05 -0.04
N TYR A 91 0.01 -15.35 -0.92
CA TYR A 91 0.10 -13.90 -0.88
C TYR A 91 0.18 -13.35 -2.32
N PRO A 92 -0.61 -12.30 -2.65
CA PRO A 92 -0.56 -11.67 -3.96
C PRO A 92 0.76 -10.92 -4.19
N LEU A 93 1.21 -10.87 -5.46
CA LEU A 93 2.31 -10.00 -5.84
C LEU A 93 1.81 -8.57 -6.01
N LEU A 94 2.24 -7.70 -5.12
CA LEU A 94 1.84 -6.29 -5.10
C LEU A 94 3.05 -5.36 -5.23
N ASN A 95 2.82 -4.24 -5.92
CA ASN A 95 3.68 -3.06 -5.90
C ASN A 95 2.89 -1.92 -5.24
N GLY A 96 3.18 -1.65 -3.96
CA GLY A 96 2.28 -0.92 -3.09
C GLY A 96 0.97 -1.69 -2.92
N ILE A 97 -0.15 -1.05 -3.19
CA ILE A 97 -1.50 -1.64 -3.18
C ILE A 97 -1.93 -2.26 -4.53
N ASN A 98 -1.16 -2.01 -5.59
CA ASN A 98 -1.53 -2.43 -6.94
C ASN A 98 -0.90 -3.77 -7.31
N PRO A 99 -1.57 -4.62 -8.10
CA PRO A 99 -0.95 -5.82 -8.64
C PRO A 99 0.29 -5.50 -9.48
N VAL A 100 1.29 -6.39 -9.42
CA VAL A 100 2.51 -6.26 -10.23
C VAL A 100 2.17 -6.47 -11.70
N LYS A 101 2.61 -5.55 -12.56
CA LYS A 101 2.45 -5.69 -14.02
C LYS A 101 3.36 -6.78 -14.58
N ASP A 102 2.93 -7.44 -15.67
CA ASP A 102 3.68 -8.50 -16.33
C ASP A 102 5.13 -8.08 -16.67
N ASN A 103 5.31 -6.86 -17.18
CA ASN A 103 6.63 -6.31 -17.55
C ASN A 103 7.50 -5.88 -16.37
N SER A 104 6.95 -5.83 -15.17
CA SER A 104 7.66 -5.47 -13.92
C SER A 104 7.99 -6.68 -13.06
N LEU A 105 7.61 -7.87 -13.51
CA LEU A 105 7.84 -9.13 -12.82
C LEU A 105 9.32 -9.50 -12.87
N ASN A 106 9.91 -9.73 -11.69
CA ASN A 106 11.28 -10.19 -11.55
C ASN A 106 11.47 -10.99 -10.25
N GLN A 107 12.60 -11.69 -10.13
CA GLN A 107 12.87 -12.55 -8.97
C GLN A 107 12.88 -11.79 -7.63
N ASN A 108 13.33 -10.53 -7.62
CA ASN A 108 13.35 -9.72 -6.41
C ASN A 108 11.93 -9.37 -5.91
N VAL A 109 11.02 -9.09 -6.83
CA VAL A 109 9.59 -8.87 -6.51
C VAL A 109 8.98 -10.15 -5.93
N VAL A 110 9.26 -11.30 -6.53
CA VAL A 110 8.79 -12.61 -6.03
C VAL A 110 9.31 -12.88 -4.62
N PHE A 111 10.62 -12.71 -4.39
CA PHE A 111 11.20 -12.91 -3.05
C PHE A 111 10.62 -11.94 -2.01
N LYS A 112 10.44 -10.68 -2.35
CA LYS A 112 9.81 -9.69 -1.45
C LYS A 112 8.37 -10.09 -1.08
N ALA A 113 7.62 -10.63 -2.03
CA ALA A 113 6.27 -11.14 -1.78
C ALA A 113 6.30 -12.34 -0.80
N MET A 114 7.25 -13.27 -0.96
CA MET A 114 7.41 -14.39 -0.02
C MET A 114 7.78 -13.92 1.39
N ALA A 115 8.68 -12.95 1.51
CA ALA A 115 9.05 -12.38 2.81
C ALA A 115 7.86 -11.68 3.49
N ARG A 116 7.03 -10.93 2.74
CA ARG A 116 5.79 -10.34 3.26
C ARG A 116 4.76 -11.40 3.63
N ALA A 117 4.62 -12.44 2.80
CA ALA A 117 3.75 -13.58 3.08
C ALA A 117 4.10 -14.21 4.44
N PHE A 118 5.39 -14.44 4.71
CA PHE A 118 5.86 -15.01 5.97
C PHE A 118 5.49 -14.12 7.17
N VAL A 119 5.81 -12.83 7.11
CA VAL A 119 5.52 -11.89 8.21
C VAL A 119 4.02 -11.82 8.48
N LYS A 120 3.18 -11.75 7.44
CA LYS A 120 1.72 -11.72 7.59
C LYS A 120 1.16 -13.05 8.10
N ALA A 121 1.68 -14.17 7.61
CA ALA A 121 1.30 -15.50 8.08
C ALA A 121 1.60 -15.69 9.58
N VAL A 122 2.78 -15.26 10.04
CA VAL A 122 3.16 -15.29 11.47
C VAL A 122 2.25 -14.40 12.30
N ALA A 123 1.97 -13.19 11.84
CA ALA A 123 1.06 -12.29 12.55
C ALA A 123 -0.34 -12.90 12.71
N LEU A 124 -0.90 -13.48 11.66
CA LEU A 124 -2.22 -14.10 11.68
C LEU A 124 -2.27 -15.38 12.52
N ARG A 125 -1.24 -16.22 12.44
CA ARG A 125 -1.24 -17.53 13.09
C ARG A 125 -0.82 -17.48 14.56
N TYR A 126 0.19 -16.65 14.85
CA TYR A 126 0.85 -16.61 16.16
C TYR A 126 0.67 -15.28 16.90
N GLY A 127 0.19 -14.23 16.24
CA GLY A 127 -0.07 -12.92 16.85
C GLY A 127 1.10 -11.94 16.86
N LEU A 128 2.34 -12.38 16.55
CA LEU A 128 3.51 -11.50 16.58
C LEU A 128 3.42 -10.41 15.51
N GLY A 129 3.46 -9.14 15.95
CA GLY A 129 3.32 -7.98 15.05
C GLY A 129 1.89 -7.77 14.51
N PHE A 130 0.88 -8.44 15.06
CA PHE A 130 -0.51 -8.35 14.59
C PHE A 130 -1.05 -6.91 14.59
N SER A 131 -0.63 -6.09 15.55
CA SER A 131 -1.05 -4.68 15.66
C SER A 131 -0.65 -3.82 14.46
N LEU A 132 0.43 -4.15 13.74
CA LEU A 132 0.83 -3.43 12.52
C LEU A 132 -0.18 -3.65 11.40
N TRP A 133 -0.63 -4.89 11.22
CA TRP A 133 -1.60 -5.24 10.18
C TRP A 133 -3.00 -4.70 10.47
N SER A 134 -3.42 -4.69 11.75
CA SER A 134 -4.71 -4.11 12.12
C SER A 134 -4.77 -2.60 11.92
N LYS A 135 -3.64 -1.89 12.03
CA LYS A 135 -3.54 -0.48 11.68
C LYS A 135 -3.60 -0.27 10.16
N GLU A 136 -2.86 -1.05 9.37
CA GLU A 136 -2.93 -0.98 7.90
C GLU A 136 -4.36 -1.15 7.37
N GLU A 137 -5.14 -2.08 7.94
CA GLU A 137 -6.52 -2.32 7.52
C GLU A 137 -7.45 -1.16 7.91
N ILE A 138 -7.23 -0.53 9.06
CA ILE A 138 -8.01 0.64 9.50
C ILE A 138 -7.62 1.86 8.65
N ASP A 139 -6.34 2.11 8.46
CA ASP A 139 -5.84 3.25 7.69
C ASP A 139 -6.18 3.13 6.19
N ALA A 140 -6.18 1.89 5.64
CA ALA A 140 -6.54 1.64 4.25
C ALA A 140 -8.05 1.79 3.95
N GLN A 141 -8.91 1.61 4.95
CA GLN A 141 -10.36 1.72 4.76
C GLN A 141 -10.91 3.14 5.00
N ASP A 142 -10.30 3.91 5.91
CA ASP A 142 -10.91 5.17 6.36
C ASP A 142 -10.23 6.46 5.83
N GLU A 143 -8.92 6.49 5.62
CA GLU A 143 -8.26 7.74 5.22
C GLU A 143 -7.87 7.80 3.74
N ASP A 144 -7.30 6.76 3.18
CA ASP A 144 -6.71 6.81 1.84
C ASP A 144 -7.76 6.72 0.72
N ASP A 145 -8.80 5.91 0.87
CA ASP A 145 -9.86 5.78 -0.14
C ASP A 145 -10.86 6.92 -0.03
N VAL A 146 -11.21 7.36 1.18
CA VAL A 146 -12.05 8.55 1.40
C VAL A 146 -11.26 9.81 1.02
N TYR A 147 -9.97 9.89 1.37
CA TYR A 147 -9.11 11.01 1.03
C TYR A 147 -8.87 11.09 -0.49
N LYS A 148 -8.52 9.98 -1.15
CA LYS A 148 -8.35 9.94 -2.62
C LYS A 148 -9.64 10.18 -3.38
N HIS A 149 -10.75 9.63 -2.89
CA HIS A 149 -12.06 9.88 -3.49
C HIS A 149 -12.48 11.33 -3.31
N ASN A 150 -12.27 11.89 -2.12
CA ASN A 150 -12.51 13.31 -1.84
C ASN A 150 -11.58 14.21 -2.65
N LEU A 151 -10.29 13.88 -2.78
CA LEU A 151 -9.35 14.63 -3.61
C LEU A 151 -9.73 14.61 -5.10
N PHE A 152 -10.18 13.46 -5.61
CA PHE A 152 -10.63 13.35 -6.99
C PHE A 152 -11.90 14.21 -7.21
N ALA A 153 -12.86 14.12 -6.32
CA ALA A 153 -14.08 14.92 -6.36
C ALA A 153 -13.80 16.43 -6.22
N ILE A 154 -12.89 16.83 -5.33
CA ILE A 154 -12.42 18.20 -5.15
C ILE A 154 -11.73 18.69 -6.43
N LYS A 155 -10.88 17.87 -7.04
CA LYS A 155 -10.17 18.21 -8.27
C LYS A 155 -11.13 18.40 -9.45
N GLU A 156 -12.12 17.53 -9.63
CA GLU A 156 -13.13 17.68 -10.68
C GLU A 156 -14.00 18.91 -10.46
N ARG A 157 -14.48 19.14 -9.22
CA ARG A 157 -15.26 20.31 -8.85
C ARG A 157 -14.45 21.60 -9.06
N PHE A 158 -13.21 21.63 -8.62
CA PHE A 158 -12.30 22.75 -8.81
C PHE A 158 -12.06 23.05 -10.29
N GLN A 159 -11.81 22.03 -11.09
CA GLN A 159 -11.57 22.18 -12.54
C GLN A 159 -12.82 22.71 -13.26
N PHE A 160 -14.01 22.31 -12.80
CA PHE A 160 -15.28 22.80 -13.29
C PHE A 160 -15.48 24.29 -12.92
N GLU A 161 -15.33 24.67 -11.65
CA GLU A 161 -15.49 26.05 -11.18
C GLU A 161 -14.44 26.98 -11.79
N TYR A 162 -13.19 26.56 -11.90
CA TYR A 162 -12.12 27.29 -12.54
C TYR A 162 -12.45 27.59 -14.03
N THR A 163 -12.89 26.58 -14.74
CA THR A 163 -13.30 26.72 -16.15
C THR A 163 -14.52 27.67 -16.29
N LYS A 164 -15.45 27.60 -15.36
CA LYS A 164 -16.63 28.46 -15.30
C LYS A 164 -16.24 29.93 -15.06
N VAL A 165 -15.31 30.21 -14.16
CA VAL A 165 -14.81 31.57 -13.91
C VAL A 165 -14.08 32.11 -15.14
N LEU A 166 -13.20 31.31 -15.76
CA LEU A 166 -12.52 31.68 -17.00
C LEU A 166 -13.50 32.07 -18.11
N ARG A 167 -14.56 31.29 -18.31
CA ARG A 167 -15.53 31.50 -19.40
C ARG A 167 -16.54 32.59 -19.10
N ASN A 168 -17.16 32.55 -17.90
CA ASN A 168 -18.28 33.43 -17.58
C ASN A 168 -17.84 34.84 -17.20
N LYS A 169 -16.70 34.96 -16.53
CA LYS A 169 -16.13 36.28 -16.13
C LYS A 169 -15.08 36.79 -17.10
N LYS A 170 -14.79 36.05 -18.16
CA LYS A 170 -13.76 36.37 -19.17
C LYS A 170 -12.41 36.79 -18.56
N MET A 171 -12.05 36.14 -17.46
CA MET A 171 -10.78 36.37 -16.75
C MET A 171 -9.71 35.44 -17.28
N THR A 172 -8.50 35.93 -17.33
CA THR A 172 -7.30 35.13 -17.63
C THR A 172 -6.83 34.38 -16.39
N THR A 173 -6.01 33.34 -16.60
CA THR A 173 -5.36 32.59 -15.49
C THR A 173 -4.57 33.54 -14.58
N LYS A 174 -3.89 34.54 -15.16
CA LYS A 174 -3.13 35.54 -14.43
C LYS A 174 -4.00 36.39 -13.52
N GLU A 175 -5.11 36.91 -14.02
CA GLU A 175 -6.05 37.71 -13.24
C GLU A 175 -6.73 36.91 -12.10
N ILE A 176 -6.99 35.63 -12.32
CA ILE A 176 -7.52 34.75 -11.28
C ILE A 176 -6.46 34.51 -10.21
N ALA A 177 -5.20 34.24 -10.62
CA ALA A 177 -4.10 34.04 -9.72
C ALA A 177 -3.87 35.27 -8.83
N GLU A 178 -3.78 36.45 -9.40
CA GLU A 178 -3.62 37.71 -8.66
C GLU A 178 -4.75 37.94 -7.63
N LYS A 179 -6.00 37.68 -8.00
CA LYS A 179 -7.14 37.82 -7.07
C LYS A 179 -7.18 36.75 -5.96
N CYS A 180 -6.50 35.63 -6.18
CA CYS A 180 -6.38 34.56 -5.20
C CYS A 180 -5.07 34.65 -4.39
N ASP A 181 -4.30 35.76 -4.52
CA ASP A 181 -2.98 35.95 -3.91
C ASP A 181 -1.98 34.82 -4.26
N MET A 182 -1.94 34.48 -5.55
CA MET A 182 -1.09 33.44 -6.11
C MET A 182 -0.40 33.92 -7.37
N THR A 183 0.68 33.30 -7.73
CA THR A 183 1.32 33.45 -9.04
C THR A 183 0.66 32.51 -10.07
N GLU A 184 0.77 32.85 -11.36
CA GLU A 184 0.26 32.00 -12.43
C GLU A 184 0.88 30.58 -12.43
N ASP A 185 2.14 30.47 -12.03
CA ASP A 185 2.85 29.20 -11.95
C ASP A 185 2.38 28.35 -10.74
N GLU A 186 2.07 28.99 -9.61
CA GLU A 186 1.44 28.30 -8.47
C GLU A 186 0.06 27.76 -8.84
N VAL A 187 -0.75 28.49 -9.59
CA VAL A 187 -2.05 27.98 -10.10
C VAL A 187 -1.87 26.79 -11.03
N LYS A 188 -0.88 26.79 -11.91
CA LYS A 188 -0.56 25.65 -12.78
C LYS A 188 -0.12 24.41 -11.98
N VAL A 189 0.62 24.63 -10.90
CA VAL A 189 1.14 23.58 -10.02
C VAL A 189 0.06 23.03 -9.08
N LEU A 190 -0.98 23.81 -8.74
CA LEU A 190 -2.11 23.37 -7.91
C LEU A 190 -2.82 22.11 -8.42
N PHE A 191 -2.83 21.91 -9.73
CA PHE A 191 -3.36 20.66 -10.30
C PHE A 191 -2.49 19.43 -9.97
N THR A 192 -1.30 19.64 -9.43
CA THR A 192 -0.32 18.62 -9.09
C THR A 192 -0.15 18.44 -7.57
N TYR A 193 -0.34 19.52 -6.79
CA TYR A 193 -0.15 19.54 -5.33
C TYR A 193 -1.46 19.89 -4.62
N PHE A 194 -2.01 18.92 -3.93
CA PHE A 194 -3.36 18.95 -3.36
C PHE A 194 -3.50 19.81 -2.09
N ASP A 195 -2.45 20.02 -1.32
CA ASP A 195 -2.50 20.66 0.00
C ASP A 195 -2.97 22.13 -0.02
N GLN A 196 -2.91 22.77 -1.18
CA GLN A 196 -3.33 24.17 -1.35
C GLN A 196 -4.69 24.32 -2.06
N LEU A 197 -5.24 23.22 -2.61
CA LEU A 197 -6.47 23.24 -3.40
C LEU A 197 -7.67 23.77 -2.61
N ASP A 198 -7.85 23.34 -1.36
CA ASP A 198 -8.96 23.76 -0.51
C ASP A 198 -8.94 25.27 -0.22
N ARG A 199 -7.76 25.80 0.03
CA ARG A 199 -7.58 27.26 0.27
C ARG A 199 -7.84 28.08 -0.97
N PHE A 200 -7.40 27.61 -2.13
CA PHE A 200 -7.62 28.27 -3.41
C PHE A 200 -9.07 28.18 -3.86
N GLU A 201 -9.73 27.03 -3.68
CA GLU A 201 -11.14 26.84 -4.01
C GLU A 201 -12.03 27.85 -3.26
N LYS A 202 -11.79 28.06 -1.97
CA LYS A 202 -12.55 29.06 -1.18
C LYS A 202 -12.41 30.45 -1.74
N LYS A 203 -11.22 30.86 -2.20
CA LYS A 203 -10.98 32.16 -2.83
C LYS A 203 -11.59 32.26 -4.23
N LEU A 204 -11.50 31.18 -5.02
CA LEU A 204 -12.08 31.09 -6.35
C LEU A 204 -13.60 31.20 -6.34
N LEU A 205 -14.26 30.56 -5.37
CA LEU A 205 -15.73 30.64 -5.21
C LEU A 205 -16.22 32.02 -4.76
N ALA A 206 -15.35 32.84 -4.18
CA ALA A 206 -15.65 34.21 -3.80
C ALA A 206 -15.54 35.24 -4.96
N LEU A 207 -14.99 34.84 -6.11
CA LEU A 207 -14.91 35.64 -7.34
C LEU A 207 -16.21 35.57 -8.13
#